data_8823a473c85022e53f5bc530323ebf8c
#
_entry.id   8823a473c85022e53f5bc530323ebf8c
#
_cell.length_a   1.000
_cell.length_b   1.000
_cell.length_c   1.000
_cell.angle_alpha   90.00
_cell.angle_beta   90.00
_cell.angle_gamma   90.00
#
_symmetry.space_group_name_H-M   'P 1'
#
loop_
_entity.id
_entity.type
_entity.pdbx_description
1 polymer ?
#
loop_
_entity_poly.entity_id
_entity_poly.type
_entity_poly.pdbx_seq_one_letter_code
_entity_poly.pdbx_strand_id
1 'polypeptide(L)'
;MILKNINKRFEEYSSNTFITHKQLLKILEHSDFREDLIKLFDIKEDESKVLQIGNSKYLIESLLELDSLCDKIDIPIKMKNVYLEKLLEDEKAIFSILGVKNKYIYNIIKSDKLKVETAYSAKQDLLDYYNFSKFANYCRDLEYEDLIKSIRDYLKEKNKDNNDEINLRLLYEKEDKKFYLRAITSTNGYKDFGINFSVFVILIALGKYVEDTKNNIHIDRYVVNDSKIYVSFSLSNSRVINDKLNLNFNLILENDEIKRDAVRLNGVFKVTYKENNRLSEIFIKPKGMKKEKSEYPVDLLQYRHTGTPQKVYESIQELPKLIDFFIEQVSDDAKKISEIKNVKDVRTHLANKVKHSRKLEFQKYKKRIFEKLMGITADNTFNLFEVFRQVEELFENEDVISRDYWREKLYESLIEKK
;
A
#
# COMPACT_ATOMS: atom_id res chain seq x y z
N MET A 1 -8.05 -5.17 -13.62
CA MET A 1 -7.75 -6.60 -13.51
C MET A 1 -6.55 -6.71 -12.60
N ILE A 2 -6.58 -7.59 -11.64
CA ILE A 2 -5.44 -7.93 -10.81
C ILE A 2 -5.00 -9.29 -11.32
N LEU A 3 -3.78 -9.42 -11.80
CA LEU A 3 -3.30 -10.67 -12.39
C LEU A 3 -3.32 -11.80 -11.36
N LYS A 4 -2.69 -11.57 -10.22
CA LYS A 4 -2.62 -12.50 -9.10
C LYS A 4 -2.56 -11.70 -7.81
N ASN A 5 -3.36 -12.06 -6.84
CA ASN A 5 -3.30 -11.52 -5.50
C ASN A 5 -2.74 -12.60 -4.56
N ILE A 6 -1.55 -12.38 -4.02
CA ILE A 6 -0.90 -13.28 -3.08
C ILE A 6 -1.12 -12.73 -1.68
N ASN A 7 -1.81 -13.49 -0.84
CA ASN A 7 -2.08 -13.15 0.55
C ASN A 7 -1.56 -14.29 1.43
N LYS A 8 -0.58 -14.00 2.28
CA LYS A 8 -0.04 -14.98 3.23
C LYS A 8 -0.06 -14.43 4.65
N ARG A 9 -0.36 -15.29 5.58
CA ARG A 9 -0.34 -15.02 7.01
C ARG A 9 0.47 -16.10 7.71
N PHE A 10 1.25 -15.69 8.69
CA PHE A 10 2.12 -16.57 9.47
C PHE A 10 1.85 -16.37 10.95
N GLU A 11 1.82 -17.45 11.71
CA GLU A 11 1.71 -17.40 13.17
C GLU A 11 3.09 -17.38 13.82
N GLU A 12 4.05 -18.07 13.19
CA GLU A 12 5.42 -18.23 13.66
C GLU A 12 6.43 -18.11 12.51
N TYR A 13 7.69 -18.04 12.85
CA TYR A 13 8.79 -18.09 11.91
C TYR A 13 9.94 -18.95 12.45
N SER A 14 10.81 -19.42 11.54
CA SER A 14 12.04 -20.09 11.86
C SER A 14 13.21 -19.49 11.09
N SER A 15 14.44 -19.75 11.50
CA SER A 15 15.66 -19.20 10.85
C SER A 15 15.84 -19.65 9.39
N ASN A 16 15.23 -20.77 8.99
CA ASN A 16 15.25 -21.23 7.59
C ASN A 16 14.38 -20.36 6.65
N THR A 17 13.64 -19.40 7.21
CA THR A 17 12.83 -18.41 6.46
C THR A 17 13.55 -17.07 6.26
N PHE A 18 14.79 -16.95 6.72
CA PHE A 18 15.67 -15.81 6.44
C PHE A 18 16.17 -15.85 5.00
N ILE A 19 16.69 -14.72 4.51
CA ILE A 19 17.25 -14.61 3.17
C ILE A 19 18.69 -14.12 3.22
N THR A 20 19.45 -14.43 2.19
CA THR A 20 20.77 -13.83 1.96
C THR A 20 20.67 -12.52 1.19
N HIS A 21 21.71 -11.68 1.26
CA HIS A 21 21.79 -10.48 0.42
C HIS A 21 21.68 -10.82 -1.07
N LYS A 22 22.28 -11.92 -1.52
CA LYS A 22 22.17 -12.37 -2.91
C LYS A 22 20.72 -12.70 -3.31
N GLN A 23 19.96 -13.34 -2.42
CA GLN A 23 18.54 -13.61 -2.68
C GLN A 23 17.71 -12.32 -2.73
N LEU A 24 18.00 -11.38 -1.85
CA LEU A 24 17.32 -10.07 -1.86
C LEU A 24 17.60 -9.28 -3.15
N LEU A 25 18.85 -9.30 -3.65
CA LEU A 25 19.22 -8.61 -4.89
C LEU A 25 18.49 -9.11 -6.14
N LYS A 26 17.95 -10.33 -6.13
CA LYS A 26 17.18 -10.87 -7.26
C LYS A 26 15.93 -10.05 -7.59
N ILE A 27 15.26 -9.47 -6.59
CA ILE A 27 14.08 -8.64 -6.87
C ILE A 27 14.43 -7.30 -7.53
N LEU A 28 15.70 -6.92 -7.58
CA LEU A 28 16.18 -5.72 -8.26
C LEU A 28 16.78 -5.98 -9.65
N GLU A 29 16.72 -7.20 -10.17
CA GLU A 29 17.39 -7.57 -11.42
C GLU A 29 16.97 -6.69 -12.60
N HIS A 30 15.73 -6.23 -12.61
CA HIS A 30 15.16 -5.36 -13.67
C HIS A 30 14.95 -3.91 -13.21
N SER A 31 15.52 -3.51 -12.06
CA SER A 31 15.38 -2.16 -11.53
C SER A 31 16.45 -1.22 -12.08
N ASP A 32 16.04 -0.06 -12.57
CA ASP A 32 16.95 1.02 -12.99
C ASP A 32 17.81 1.56 -11.83
N PHE A 33 17.42 1.29 -10.59
CA PHE A 33 18.12 1.76 -9.38
C PHE A 33 19.05 0.72 -8.76
N ARG A 34 19.20 -0.47 -9.36
CA ARG A 34 19.95 -1.58 -8.79
C ARG A 34 21.38 -1.19 -8.38
N GLU A 35 22.12 -0.58 -9.31
CA GLU A 35 23.52 -0.20 -9.09
C GLU A 35 23.66 0.90 -8.02
N ASP A 36 22.76 1.89 -8.04
CA ASP A 36 22.70 2.95 -7.04
C ASP A 36 22.47 2.37 -5.64
N LEU A 37 21.52 1.44 -5.51
CA LEU A 37 21.19 0.82 -4.23
C LEU A 37 22.33 -0.04 -3.70
N ILE A 38 22.96 -0.86 -4.54
CA ILE A 38 24.11 -1.68 -4.16
C ILE A 38 25.22 -0.78 -3.59
N LYS A 39 25.51 0.34 -4.27
CA LYS A 39 26.54 1.29 -3.85
C LYS A 39 26.16 2.03 -2.57
N LEU A 40 24.92 2.52 -2.46
CA LEU A 40 24.47 3.31 -1.30
C LEU A 40 24.42 2.49 -0.02
N PHE A 41 24.01 1.23 -0.11
CA PHE A 41 23.89 0.34 1.05
C PHE A 41 25.14 -0.54 1.28
N ASP A 42 26.20 -0.37 0.46
CA ASP A 42 27.44 -1.20 0.50
C ASP A 42 27.11 -2.71 0.53
N ILE A 43 26.20 -3.13 -0.36
CA ILE A 43 25.76 -4.52 -0.39
C ILE A 43 26.68 -5.32 -1.29
N LYS A 44 27.27 -6.37 -0.72
CA LYS A 44 28.02 -7.37 -1.47
C LYS A 44 27.07 -8.51 -1.86
N GLU A 45 27.28 -9.04 -3.07
CA GLU A 45 26.60 -10.28 -3.53
C GLU A 45 27.17 -11.48 -2.79
N ASP A 46 27.09 -11.46 -1.47
CA ASP A 46 27.65 -12.50 -0.60
C ASP A 46 26.52 -13.41 -0.09
N GLU A 47 26.67 -14.71 -0.34
CA GLU A 47 25.74 -15.73 0.17
C GLU A 47 25.85 -15.92 1.69
N SER A 48 26.98 -15.55 2.30
CA SER A 48 27.19 -15.72 3.72
C SER A 48 26.45 -14.68 4.57
N LYS A 49 26.16 -13.49 4.00
CA LYS A 49 25.47 -12.44 4.73
C LYS A 49 23.97 -12.64 4.72
N VAL A 50 23.43 -13.02 5.89
CA VAL A 50 22.02 -13.35 6.10
C VAL A 50 21.28 -12.18 6.72
N LEU A 51 20.14 -11.85 6.13
CA LEU A 51 19.19 -10.87 6.65
C LEU A 51 18.23 -11.58 7.62
N GLN A 52 18.34 -11.29 8.91
CA GLN A 52 17.63 -11.99 9.99
C GLN A 52 16.22 -11.46 10.20
N ILE A 53 15.41 -11.44 9.14
CA ILE A 53 13.99 -11.10 9.20
C ILE A 53 13.17 -12.36 8.90
N GLY A 54 12.39 -12.81 9.89
CA GLY A 54 11.57 -14.02 9.76
C GLY A 54 10.56 -13.90 8.61
N ASN A 55 10.33 -15.00 7.91
CA ASN A 55 9.39 -15.12 6.79
C ASN A 55 9.71 -14.25 5.55
N SER A 56 10.84 -13.54 5.53
CA SER A 56 11.26 -12.73 4.37
C SER A 56 11.43 -13.55 3.10
N LYS A 57 11.87 -14.81 3.22
CA LYS A 57 12.00 -15.75 2.09
C LYS A 57 10.69 -15.87 1.30
N TYR A 58 9.56 -16.06 1.98
CA TYR A 58 8.26 -16.24 1.33
C TYR A 58 7.79 -14.98 0.61
N LEU A 59 8.12 -13.79 1.14
CA LEU A 59 7.82 -12.53 0.47
C LEU A 59 8.62 -12.39 -0.82
N ILE A 60 9.94 -12.64 -0.76
CA ILE A 60 10.82 -12.58 -1.94
C ILE A 60 10.38 -13.59 -3.01
N GLU A 61 10.08 -14.83 -2.65
CA GLU A 61 9.57 -15.85 -3.58
C GLU A 61 8.27 -15.39 -4.24
N SER A 62 7.35 -14.75 -3.49
CA SER A 62 6.10 -14.22 -4.05
C SER A 62 6.32 -13.04 -5.00
N LEU A 63 7.29 -12.17 -4.74
CA LEU A 63 7.64 -11.08 -5.65
C LEU A 63 8.24 -11.63 -6.96
N LEU A 64 9.17 -12.58 -6.86
CA LEU A 64 9.77 -13.22 -8.03
C LEU A 64 8.73 -14.00 -8.85
N GLU A 65 7.74 -14.61 -8.18
CA GLU A 65 6.60 -15.25 -8.85
C GLU A 65 5.80 -14.23 -9.67
N LEU A 66 5.44 -13.08 -9.09
CA LEU A 66 4.73 -12.01 -9.81
C LEU A 66 5.55 -11.45 -10.98
N ASP A 67 6.85 -11.24 -10.81
CA ASP A 67 7.75 -10.77 -11.87
C ASP A 67 7.87 -11.80 -13.01
N SER A 68 7.68 -13.10 -12.71
CA SER A 68 7.67 -14.14 -13.75
C SER A 68 6.40 -14.10 -14.61
N LEU A 69 5.27 -13.62 -14.09
CA LEU A 69 3.97 -13.60 -14.77
C LEU A 69 3.79 -12.39 -15.70
N CYS A 70 4.45 -11.29 -15.41
CA CYS A 70 4.26 -10.05 -16.15
C CYS A 70 5.53 -9.21 -16.23
N ASP A 71 5.59 -8.36 -17.26
CA ASP A 71 6.62 -7.32 -17.37
C ASP A 71 6.00 -5.94 -17.24
N LYS A 72 6.62 -5.08 -16.43
CA LYS A 72 6.24 -3.69 -16.24
C LYS A 72 7.08 -2.83 -17.18
N ILE A 73 6.45 -2.02 -18.01
CA ILE A 73 7.11 -1.27 -19.07
C ILE A 73 6.57 0.16 -19.07
N ASP A 74 7.44 1.12 -18.89
CA ASP A 74 7.10 2.53 -18.99
C ASP A 74 7.56 3.07 -20.35
N ILE A 75 6.64 3.74 -21.08
CA ILE A 75 6.97 4.33 -22.39
C ILE A 75 6.52 5.79 -22.45
N PRO A 76 7.42 6.71 -22.84
CA PRO A 76 7.03 8.07 -23.19
C PRO A 76 6.31 8.07 -24.54
N ILE A 77 5.18 8.76 -24.64
CA ILE A 77 4.40 8.89 -25.85
C ILE A 77 3.78 10.29 -25.95
N LYS A 78 3.67 10.82 -27.19
CA LYS A 78 2.95 12.05 -27.41
C LYS A 78 1.45 11.81 -27.38
N MET A 79 0.70 12.71 -26.74
CA MET A 79 -0.74 12.59 -26.57
C MET A 79 -1.49 12.45 -27.90
N LYS A 80 -1.02 13.08 -28.98
CA LYS A 80 -1.57 12.93 -30.36
C LYS A 80 -1.56 11.50 -30.89
N ASN A 81 -0.76 10.63 -30.30
CA ASN A 81 -0.63 9.24 -30.72
C ASN A 81 -1.52 8.27 -29.89
N VAL A 82 -2.35 8.79 -28.97
CA VAL A 82 -3.22 7.99 -28.11
C VAL A 82 -4.68 8.16 -28.52
N TYR A 83 -5.36 7.09 -28.89
CA TYR A 83 -6.72 7.09 -29.42
C TYR A 83 -7.62 6.20 -28.61
N LEU A 84 -8.78 6.73 -28.17
CA LEU A 84 -9.85 5.94 -27.56
C LEU A 84 -10.53 5.10 -28.66
N GLU A 85 -10.48 3.78 -28.54
CA GLU A 85 -11.14 2.85 -29.46
C GLU A 85 -12.55 2.49 -28.97
N LYS A 86 -12.69 2.12 -27.69
CA LYS A 86 -13.94 1.65 -27.11
C LYS A 86 -13.96 1.89 -25.61
N LEU A 87 -15.15 2.22 -25.07
CA LEU A 87 -15.44 2.12 -23.65
C LEU A 87 -15.99 0.70 -23.35
N LEU A 88 -15.54 0.11 -22.28
CA LEU A 88 -15.95 -1.21 -21.80
C LEU A 88 -16.74 -1.07 -20.50
N GLU A 89 -17.39 -2.16 -20.10
CA GLU A 89 -17.96 -2.29 -18.77
C GLU A 89 -16.86 -2.17 -17.68
N ASP A 90 -17.27 -2.13 -16.42
CA ASP A 90 -16.36 -2.02 -15.26
C ASP A 90 -15.39 -0.82 -15.31
N GLU A 91 -15.86 0.30 -15.86
CA GLU A 91 -15.06 1.53 -15.97
C GLU A 91 -13.75 1.39 -16.75
N LYS A 92 -13.66 0.43 -17.67
CA LYS A 92 -12.49 0.22 -18.52
C LYS A 92 -12.65 0.84 -19.91
N ALA A 93 -11.55 0.90 -20.63
CA ALA A 93 -11.50 1.35 -22.04
C ALA A 93 -10.41 0.60 -22.81
N ILE A 94 -10.53 0.62 -24.13
CA ILE A 94 -9.48 0.17 -25.04
C ILE A 94 -8.91 1.40 -25.73
N PHE A 95 -7.57 1.50 -25.71
CA PHE A 95 -6.83 2.54 -26.42
C PHE A 95 -5.92 1.94 -27.48
N SER A 96 -5.78 2.66 -28.60
CA SER A 96 -4.73 2.44 -29.60
C SER A 96 -3.65 3.49 -29.44
N ILE A 97 -2.41 3.05 -29.41
CA ILE A 97 -1.22 3.88 -29.25
C ILE A 97 -0.38 3.68 -30.52
N LEU A 98 -0.10 4.78 -31.25
CA LEU A 98 0.67 4.76 -32.49
C LEU A 98 2.11 5.24 -32.26
N GLY A 99 3.02 4.79 -33.12
CA GLY A 99 4.42 5.23 -33.09
C GLY A 99 5.18 4.73 -31.84
N VAL A 100 4.86 3.55 -31.33
CA VAL A 100 5.56 2.92 -30.21
C VAL A 100 6.95 2.51 -30.66
N LYS A 101 7.98 3.17 -30.11
CA LYS A 101 9.40 2.93 -30.48
C LYS A 101 10.13 1.95 -29.54
N ASN A 102 9.44 1.43 -28.54
CA ASN A 102 10.04 0.48 -27.60
C ASN A 102 10.35 -0.86 -28.27
N LYS A 103 11.62 -1.24 -28.30
CA LYS A 103 12.12 -2.45 -28.97
C LYS A 103 11.50 -3.73 -28.40
N TYR A 104 11.31 -3.80 -27.09
CA TYR A 104 10.71 -4.96 -26.42
C TYR A 104 9.27 -5.17 -26.89
N ILE A 105 8.44 -4.10 -26.86
CA ILE A 105 7.06 -4.14 -27.33
C ILE A 105 7.00 -4.52 -28.80
N TYR A 106 7.83 -3.86 -29.65
CA TYR A 106 7.89 -4.18 -31.07
C TYR A 106 8.21 -5.65 -31.36
N ASN A 107 9.11 -6.24 -30.59
CA ASN A 107 9.45 -7.67 -30.74
C ASN A 107 8.26 -8.60 -30.45
N ILE A 108 7.35 -8.19 -29.61
CA ILE A 108 6.14 -8.96 -29.28
C ILE A 108 5.05 -8.77 -30.34
N ILE A 109 4.69 -7.52 -30.62
CA ILE A 109 3.53 -7.21 -31.47
C ILE A 109 3.84 -7.07 -32.97
N LYS A 110 5.13 -6.96 -33.34
CA LYS A 110 5.62 -6.75 -34.72
C LYS A 110 4.94 -5.58 -35.44
N SER A 111 4.61 -4.52 -34.71
CA SER A 111 3.93 -3.32 -35.18
C SER A 111 4.36 -2.10 -34.35
N ASP A 112 4.18 -0.90 -34.89
CA ASP A 112 4.29 0.35 -34.13
C ASP A 112 2.95 0.81 -33.55
N LYS A 113 1.88 0.03 -33.77
CA LYS A 113 0.55 0.25 -33.20
C LYS A 113 0.30 -0.75 -32.09
N LEU A 114 0.21 -0.25 -30.85
CA LEU A 114 -0.11 -1.04 -29.66
C LEU A 114 -1.57 -0.82 -29.28
N LYS A 115 -2.30 -1.92 -29.05
CA LYS A 115 -3.65 -1.89 -28.48
C LYS A 115 -3.59 -2.32 -27.01
N VAL A 116 -4.18 -1.52 -26.13
CA VAL A 116 -4.17 -1.76 -24.68
C VAL A 116 -5.58 -1.66 -24.09
N GLU A 117 -5.87 -2.52 -23.15
CA GLU A 117 -7.02 -2.37 -22.27
C GLU A 117 -6.57 -1.64 -20.99
N THR A 118 -7.40 -0.70 -20.51
CA THR A 118 -7.08 -0.02 -19.26
C THR A 118 -7.31 -0.94 -18.06
N ALA A 119 -6.41 -0.83 -17.09
CA ALA A 119 -6.57 -1.41 -15.76
C ALA A 119 -6.58 -0.29 -14.72
N TYR A 120 -7.14 -0.53 -13.56
CA TYR A 120 -7.21 0.41 -12.45
C TYR A 120 -7.83 1.77 -12.85
N SER A 121 -7.16 2.88 -12.52
CA SER A 121 -7.63 4.23 -12.85
C SER A 121 -7.19 4.75 -14.22
N ALA A 122 -6.46 3.98 -15.02
CA ALA A 122 -5.82 4.49 -16.25
C ALA A 122 -6.81 5.10 -17.26
N LYS A 123 -8.04 4.55 -17.37
CA LYS A 123 -9.10 5.18 -18.19
C LYS A 123 -9.44 6.57 -17.65
N GLN A 124 -9.64 6.68 -16.35
CA GLN A 124 -9.97 7.94 -15.70
C GLN A 124 -8.83 8.93 -15.86
N ASP A 125 -7.58 8.53 -15.61
CA ASP A 125 -6.39 9.38 -15.75
C ASP A 125 -6.31 10.01 -17.15
N LEU A 126 -6.60 9.23 -18.20
CA LEU A 126 -6.55 9.72 -19.59
C LEU A 126 -7.74 10.63 -19.92
N LEU A 127 -8.95 10.26 -19.54
CA LEU A 127 -10.14 11.04 -19.85
C LEU A 127 -10.24 12.31 -18.99
N ASP A 128 -9.72 12.30 -17.77
CA ASP A 128 -9.65 13.47 -16.90
C ASP A 128 -8.67 14.53 -17.42
N TYR A 129 -7.68 14.15 -18.23
CA TYR A 129 -6.86 15.12 -18.97
C TYR A 129 -7.73 16.09 -19.81
N TYR A 130 -8.92 15.63 -20.25
CA TYR A 130 -9.91 16.40 -20.99
C TYR A 130 -11.16 16.74 -20.17
N ASN A 131 -11.20 16.43 -18.88
CA ASN A 131 -12.39 16.56 -18.02
C ASN A 131 -13.61 15.72 -18.48
N PHE A 132 -13.40 14.62 -19.17
CA PHE A 132 -14.46 13.79 -19.76
C PHE A 132 -14.75 12.48 -19.04
N SER A 133 -14.01 12.10 -18.01
CA SER A 133 -14.15 10.78 -17.38
C SER A 133 -15.57 10.52 -16.88
N LYS A 134 -16.16 11.44 -16.11
CA LYS A 134 -17.53 11.31 -15.59
C LYS A 134 -18.58 11.26 -16.68
N PHE A 135 -18.42 12.10 -17.70
CA PHE A 135 -19.36 12.14 -18.84
C PHE A 135 -19.27 10.89 -19.69
N ALA A 136 -18.08 10.35 -19.92
CA ALA A 136 -17.90 9.09 -20.63
C ALA A 136 -18.58 7.91 -19.89
N ASN A 137 -18.48 7.85 -18.56
CA ASN A 137 -19.18 6.84 -17.76
C ASN A 137 -20.70 7.02 -17.87
N TYR A 138 -21.20 8.23 -17.76
CA TYR A 138 -22.64 8.51 -17.92
C TYR A 138 -23.18 8.06 -19.30
N CYS A 139 -22.46 8.36 -20.39
CA CYS A 139 -22.86 7.92 -21.71
C CYS A 139 -22.88 6.39 -21.85
N ARG A 140 -21.87 5.72 -21.29
CA ARG A 140 -21.81 4.25 -21.29
C ARG A 140 -22.98 3.64 -20.51
N ASP A 141 -23.24 4.15 -19.30
CA ASP A 141 -24.26 3.58 -18.40
C ASP A 141 -25.69 3.74 -18.96
N LEU A 142 -25.89 4.73 -19.84
CA LEU A 142 -27.15 4.96 -20.55
C LEU A 142 -27.16 4.44 -21.99
N GLU A 143 -26.12 3.69 -22.40
CA GLU A 143 -25.98 3.11 -23.75
C GLU A 143 -26.08 4.14 -24.89
N TYR A 144 -25.61 5.39 -24.65
CA TYR A 144 -25.60 6.46 -25.66
C TYR A 144 -24.43 6.31 -26.62
N GLU A 145 -24.50 5.34 -27.51
CA GLU A 145 -23.42 4.99 -28.45
C GLU A 145 -22.99 6.16 -29.34
N ASP A 146 -23.91 6.96 -29.83
CA ASP A 146 -23.62 8.13 -30.66
C ASP A 146 -22.84 9.20 -29.90
N LEU A 147 -23.12 9.39 -28.61
CA LEU A 147 -22.34 10.30 -27.76
C LEU A 147 -20.94 9.76 -27.49
N ILE A 148 -20.82 8.45 -27.26
CA ILE A 148 -19.50 7.81 -27.09
C ILE A 148 -18.66 7.97 -28.35
N LYS A 149 -19.26 7.79 -29.53
CA LYS A 149 -18.62 8.02 -30.84
C LYS A 149 -18.18 9.48 -30.97
N SER A 150 -19.06 10.41 -30.62
CA SER A 150 -18.77 11.85 -30.65
C SER A 150 -17.61 12.23 -29.73
N ILE A 151 -17.56 11.67 -28.52
CA ILE A 151 -16.43 11.85 -27.59
C ILE A 151 -15.13 11.36 -28.23
N ARG A 152 -15.15 10.15 -28.81
CA ARG A 152 -13.97 9.58 -29.46
C ARG A 152 -13.49 10.45 -30.62
N ASP A 153 -14.40 10.89 -31.48
CA ASP A 153 -14.06 11.72 -32.65
C ASP A 153 -13.57 13.10 -32.20
N TYR A 154 -14.17 13.69 -31.16
CA TYR A 154 -13.69 14.93 -30.55
C TYR A 154 -12.28 14.77 -29.97
N LEU A 155 -12.02 13.72 -29.20
CA LEU A 155 -10.70 13.47 -28.62
C LEU A 155 -9.64 13.27 -29.70
N LYS A 156 -9.99 12.59 -30.78
CA LYS A 156 -9.11 12.40 -31.94
C LYS A 156 -8.72 13.74 -32.59
N GLU A 157 -9.69 14.61 -32.82
CA GLU A 157 -9.43 15.94 -33.40
C GLU A 157 -8.67 16.83 -32.42
N LYS A 158 -9.07 16.83 -31.16
CA LYS A 158 -8.41 17.63 -30.10
C LYS A 158 -6.93 17.23 -29.91
N ASN A 159 -6.62 15.95 -30.09
CA ASN A 159 -5.26 15.43 -29.93
C ASN A 159 -4.39 15.59 -31.17
N LYS A 160 -4.93 15.91 -32.31
CA LYS A 160 -4.22 15.91 -33.60
C LYS A 160 -2.89 16.67 -33.56
N ASP A 161 -2.87 17.83 -32.89
CA ASP A 161 -1.70 18.68 -32.74
C ASP A 161 -1.09 18.69 -31.35
N ASN A 162 -1.61 17.85 -30.45
CA ASN A 162 -1.13 17.77 -29.06
C ASN A 162 0.21 17.02 -29.00
N ASN A 163 1.29 17.78 -28.77
CA ASN A 163 2.65 17.27 -28.64
C ASN A 163 3.07 17.05 -27.17
N ASP A 164 2.16 17.23 -26.20
CA ASP A 164 2.46 16.96 -24.80
C ASP A 164 2.90 15.51 -24.65
N GLU A 165 4.00 15.31 -23.97
CA GLU A 165 4.55 13.98 -23.72
C GLU A 165 4.08 13.47 -22.36
N ILE A 166 3.46 12.29 -22.39
CA ILE A 166 3.00 11.55 -21.22
C ILE A 166 3.76 10.23 -21.12
N ASN A 167 3.86 9.70 -19.92
CA ASN A 167 4.45 8.39 -19.69
C ASN A 167 3.32 7.37 -19.43
N LEU A 168 3.23 6.36 -20.30
CA LEU A 168 2.28 5.26 -20.18
C LEU A 168 2.92 4.12 -19.38
N ARG A 169 2.34 3.76 -18.27
CA ARG A 169 2.76 2.63 -17.44
C ARG A 169 2.01 1.38 -17.88
N LEU A 170 2.68 0.54 -18.63
CA LEU A 170 2.13 -0.68 -19.19
C LEU A 170 2.44 -1.89 -18.30
N LEU A 171 1.62 -2.91 -18.45
CA LEU A 171 1.86 -4.24 -17.96
C LEU A 171 1.64 -5.22 -19.11
N TYR A 172 2.63 -6.05 -19.38
CA TYR A 172 2.51 -7.14 -20.32
C TYR A 172 2.30 -8.45 -19.55
N GLU A 173 1.14 -9.04 -19.72
CA GLU A 173 0.81 -10.37 -19.18
C GLU A 173 1.34 -11.43 -20.14
N LYS A 174 2.23 -12.28 -19.63
CA LYS A 174 2.98 -13.23 -20.47
C LYS A 174 2.13 -14.42 -20.95
N GLU A 175 1.20 -14.87 -20.12
CA GLU A 175 0.33 -16.01 -20.43
C GLU A 175 -0.62 -15.68 -21.58
N ASP A 176 -1.42 -14.63 -21.42
CA ASP A 176 -2.40 -14.18 -22.43
C ASP A 176 -1.79 -13.32 -23.54
N LYS A 177 -0.49 -12.98 -23.42
CA LYS A 177 0.24 -12.11 -24.36
C LYS A 177 -0.47 -10.76 -24.58
N LYS A 178 -0.98 -10.18 -23.52
CA LYS A 178 -1.82 -8.99 -23.55
C LYS A 178 -1.18 -7.82 -22.83
N PHE A 179 -1.34 -6.63 -23.42
CA PHE A 179 -0.89 -5.39 -22.80
C PHE A 179 -2.04 -4.67 -22.11
N TYR A 180 -1.78 -4.22 -20.88
CA TYR A 180 -2.67 -3.37 -20.11
C TYR A 180 -2.03 -2.02 -19.84
N LEU A 181 -2.83 -0.96 -19.88
CA LEU A 181 -2.43 0.36 -19.39
C LEU A 181 -2.85 0.48 -17.92
N ARG A 182 -1.85 0.57 -17.02
CA ARG A 182 -2.08 0.63 -15.56
C ARG A 182 -2.30 2.06 -15.07
N ALA A 183 -1.49 2.99 -15.56
CA ALA A 183 -1.51 4.39 -15.16
C ALA A 183 -0.90 5.28 -16.22
N ILE A 184 -1.15 6.59 -16.09
CA ILE A 184 -0.51 7.64 -16.86
C ILE A 184 0.17 8.60 -15.90
N THR A 185 1.45 8.89 -16.15
CA THR A 185 2.25 9.79 -15.33
C THR A 185 2.93 10.86 -16.17
N SER A 186 3.50 11.89 -15.53
CA SER A 186 4.35 12.86 -16.23
C SER A 186 5.71 12.25 -16.58
N THR A 187 6.29 12.64 -17.69
CA THR A 187 7.62 12.19 -18.12
C THR A 187 8.75 12.74 -17.25
N ASN A 188 8.56 13.91 -16.64
CA ASN A 188 9.64 14.67 -16.02
C ASN A 188 9.73 14.61 -14.50
N GLY A 189 8.90 13.84 -13.81
CA GLY A 189 8.89 13.89 -12.34
C GLY A 189 8.68 12.56 -11.64
N TYR A 190 8.17 11.58 -12.34
CA TYR A 190 7.89 10.28 -11.76
C TYR A 190 9.12 9.36 -11.84
N LYS A 191 9.49 8.77 -10.72
CA LYS A 191 10.48 7.69 -10.64
C LYS A 191 9.81 6.44 -10.12
N ASP A 192 10.05 5.32 -10.77
CA ASP A 192 9.43 4.06 -10.38
C ASP A 192 10.11 3.45 -9.14
N PHE A 193 9.80 4.02 -7.98
CA PHE A 193 10.06 3.33 -6.73
C PHE A 193 8.99 2.25 -6.55
N GLY A 194 9.08 1.19 -7.35
CA GLY A 194 8.15 0.09 -7.38
C GLY A 194 8.14 -0.73 -6.09
N ILE A 195 7.32 -1.78 -6.10
CA ILE A 195 7.19 -2.70 -4.97
C ILE A 195 8.55 -3.30 -4.58
N ASN A 196 9.31 -3.78 -5.56
CA ASN A 196 10.60 -4.44 -5.33
C ASN A 196 11.62 -3.48 -4.69
N PHE A 197 11.70 -2.24 -5.18
CA PHE A 197 12.52 -1.19 -4.58
C PHE A 197 12.14 -0.97 -3.11
N SER A 198 10.86 -0.81 -2.84
CA SER A 198 10.36 -0.51 -1.49
C SER A 198 10.63 -1.66 -0.52
N VAL A 199 10.41 -2.89 -0.94
CA VAL A 199 10.69 -4.09 -0.13
C VAL A 199 12.19 -4.22 0.14
N PHE A 200 13.02 -4.05 -0.89
CA PHE A 200 14.48 -4.10 -0.74
C PHE A 200 14.97 -3.11 0.32
N VAL A 201 14.58 -1.85 0.18
CA VAL A 201 15.01 -0.76 1.04
C VAL A 201 14.59 -0.99 2.50
N ILE A 202 13.33 -1.39 2.71
CA ILE A 202 12.81 -1.64 4.06
C ILE A 202 13.44 -2.88 4.70
N LEU A 203 13.62 -3.96 3.95
CA LEU A 203 14.25 -5.17 4.49
C LEU A 203 15.70 -4.90 4.91
N ILE A 204 16.48 -4.15 4.14
CA ILE A 204 17.85 -3.75 4.54
C ILE A 204 17.82 -2.89 5.79
N ALA A 205 16.95 -1.89 5.87
CA ALA A 205 16.86 -1.01 7.03
C ALA A 205 16.45 -1.77 8.32
N LEU A 206 15.46 -2.66 8.21
CA LEU A 206 15.02 -3.48 9.34
C LEU A 206 16.05 -4.54 9.71
N GLY A 207 16.78 -5.10 8.73
CA GLY A 207 17.89 -6.02 8.99
C GLY A 207 18.99 -5.36 9.81
N LYS A 208 19.37 -4.12 9.47
CA LYS A 208 20.30 -3.33 10.26
C LYS A 208 19.77 -3.06 11.68
N TYR A 209 18.50 -2.68 11.81
CA TYR A 209 17.88 -2.51 13.12
C TYR A 209 17.96 -3.78 13.98
N VAL A 210 17.71 -4.98 13.39
CA VAL A 210 17.86 -6.28 14.08
C VAL A 210 19.32 -6.51 14.51
N GLU A 211 20.28 -6.23 13.64
CA GLU A 211 21.72 -6.37 13.96
C GLU A 211 22.14 -5.46 15.13
N ASP A 212 21.68 -4.21 15.14
CA ASP A 212 22.07 -3.20 16.14
C ASP A 212 21.37 -3.42 17.50
N THR A 213 20.09 -3.77 17.48
CA THR A 213 19.27 -3.85 18.72
C THR A 213 19.08 -5.27 19.26
N LYS A 214 19.38 -6.29 18.46
CA LYS A 214 19.05 -7.71 18.74
C LYS A 214 17.55 -7.98 18.91
N ASN A 215 16.70 -7.06 18.48
CA ASN A 215 15.27 -7.23 18.48
C ASN A 215 14.86 -8.07 17.27
N ASN A 216 14.20 -9.21 17.49
CA ASN A 216 13.74 -10.03 16.38
C ASN A 216 12.56 -9.36 15.66
N ILE A 217 12.62 -9.40 14.34
CA ILE A 217 11.53 -8.96 13.45
C ILE A 217 11.14 -10.11 12.53
N HIS A 218 9.84 -10.28 12.31
CA HIS A 218 9.34 -11.22 11.33
C HIS A 218 8.12 -10.65 10.60
N ILE A 219 7.89 -11.13 9.40
CA ILE A 219 6.68 -10.84 8.64
C ILE A 219 5.58 -11.75 9.17
N ASP A 220 4.51 -11.16 9.73
CA ASP A 220 3.33 -11.90 10.18
C ASP A 220 2.26 -11.99 9.10
N ARG A 221 2.25 -11.04 8.15
CA ARG A 221 1.33 -11.03 7.03
C ARG A 221 1.85 -10.18 5.88
N TYR A 222 1.52 -10.59 4.66
CA TYR A 222 1.59 -9.71 3.51
C TYR A 222 0.47 -9.97 2.49
N VAL A 223 0.14 -8.92 1.75
CA VAL A 223 -0.70 -8.95 0.56
C VAL A 223 0.05 -8.23 -0.55
N VAL A 224 0.24 -8.89 -1.67
CA VAL A 224 0.94 -8.31 -2.82
C VAL A 224 0.29 -8.73 -4.13
N ASN A 225 0.23 -7.78 -5.06
CA ASN A 225 -0.14 -8.02 -6.46
C ASN A 225 0.77 -7.18 -7.39
N ASP A 226 0.41 -7.12 -8.66
CA ASP A 226 1.21 -6.41 -9.68
C ASP A 226 1.37 -4.90 -9.44
N SER A 227 0.55 -4.30 -8.58
CA SER A 227 0.52 -2.85 -8.39
C SER A 227 0.61 -2.38 -6.95
N LYS A 228 0.31 -3.24 -6.00
CA LYS A 228 0.22 -2.88 -4.58
C LYS A 228 0.90 -3.90 -3.69
N ILE A 229 1.48 -3.40 -2.62
CA ILE A 229 1.99 -4.22 -1.54
C ILE A 229 1.56 -3.68 -0.17
N TYR A 230 1.27 -4.61 0.70
CA TYR A 230 1.10 -4.43 2.12
C TYR A 230 1.92 -5.50 2.85
N VAL A 231 2.83 -5.10 3.72
CA VAL A 231 3.60 -6.04 4.56
C VAL A 231 3.51 -5.59 5.99
N SER A 232 3.13 -6.50 6.88
CA SER A 232 3.15 -6.31 8.33
C SER A 232 4.36 -7.02 8.91
N PHE A 233 5.23 -6.25 9.56
CA PHE A 233 6.39 -6.73 10.30
C PHE A 233 6.07 -6.67 11.78
N SER A 234 6.12 -7.80 12.48
CA SER A 234 5.94 -7.88 13.92
C SER A 234 7.30 -7.81 14.62
N LEU A 235 7.38 -6.95 15.61
CA LEU A 235 8.53 -6.89 16.51
C LEU A 235 8.27 -7.84 17.68
N SER A 236 9.24 -8.69 18.01
CA SER A 236 9.09 -9.71 19.08
C SER A 236 9.03 -9.13 20.47
N ASN A 237 9.33 -7.85 20.64
CA ASN A 237 9.30 -7.18 21.94
C ASN A 237 7.87 -6.79 22.30
N SER A 238 7.26 -7.57 23.18
CA SER A 238 6.03 -7.16 23.86
C SER A 238 6.36 -6.25 25.05
N ARG A 239 5.57 -5.20 25.28
CA ARG A 239 5.62 -4.39 26.49
C ARG A 239 4.41 -4.69 27.36
N VAL A 240 4.67 -5.14 28.59
CA VAL A 240 3.65 -5.26 29.63
C VAL A 240 3.38 -3.87 30.19
N ILE A 241 2.17 -3.38 30.03
CA ILE A 241 1.74 -2.08 30.58
C ILE A 241 1.24 -2.25 32.00
N ASN A 242 0.45 -3.30 32.24
CA ASN A 242 -0.01 -3.74 33.56
C ASN A 242 -0.45 -5.22 33.47
N ASP A 243 -0.99 -5.76 34.58
CA ASP A 243 -1.40 -7.17 34.68
C ASP A 243 -2.45 -7.60 33.63
N LYS A 244 -3.15 -6.64 33.02
CA LYS A 244 -4.23 -6.89 32.06
C LYS A 244 -3.88 -6.50 30.63
N LEU A 245 -2.89 -5.66 30.43
CA LEU A 245 -2.66 -5.00 29.14
C LEU A 245 -1.22 -5.18 28.64
N ASN A 246 -1.09 -5.82 27.49
CA ASN A 246 0.17 -6.00 26.79
C ASN A 246 0.12 -5.30 25.42
N LEU A 247 1.29 -4.83 24.97
CA LEU A 247 1.49 -4.24 23.66
C LEU A 247 2.46 -5.06 22.82
N ASN A 248 2.11 -5.24 21.57
CA ASN A 248 3.02 -5.70 20.52
C ASN A 248 3.09 -4.62 19.42
N PHE A 249 4.25 -4.43 18.86
CA PHE A 249 4.50 -3.41 17.83
C PHE A 249 4.60 -4.05 16.48
N ASN A 250 3.92 -3.45 15.50
CA ASN A 250 3.99 -3.84 14.11
C ASN A 250 4.37 -2.64 13.26
N LEU A 251 5.19 -2.87 12.26
CA LEU A 251 5.50 -1.90 11.22
C LEU A 251 4.79 -2.32 9.94
N ILE A 252 4.14 -1.40 9.29
CA ILE A 252 3.37 -1.65 8.08
C ILE A 252 4.01 -0.94 6.90
N LEU A 253 4.53 -1.70 5.94
CA LEU A 253 4.94 -1.18 4.64
C LEU A 253 3.74 -1.18 3.69
N GLU A 254 3.45 -0.02 3.11
CA GLU A 254 2.46 0.18 2.06
C GLU A 254 3.12 0.85 0.85
N ASN A 255 2.88 0.31 -0.34
CA ASN A 255 3.22 0.96 -1.60
C ASN A 255 2.14 0.67 -2.65
N ASP A 256 1.72 1.70 -3.38
CA ASP A 256 0.82 1.61 -4.52
C ASP A 256 1.51 2.27 -5.73
N GLU A 257 2.02 1.46 -6.64
CA GLU A 257 2.75 1.93 -7.83
C GLU A 257 1.88 2.74 -8.80
N ILE A 258 0.57 2.61 -8.71
CA ILE A 258 -0.37 3.22 -9.65
C ILE A 258 -0.83 4.57 -9.15
N LYS A 259 -1.09 4.66 -7.87
CA LYS A 259 -1.48 5.90 -7.23
C LYS A 259 -0.25 6.78 -7.05
N ARG A 260 -0.45 8.08 -7.12
CA ARG A 260 0.58 9.07 -6.82
C ARG A 260 0.90 9.17 -5.31
N ASP A 261 0.53 8.14 -4.57
CA ASP A 261 0.78 8.05 -3.14
C ASP A 261 2.25 7.70 -2.87
N ALA A 262 2.76 8.20 -1.77
CA ALA A 262 4.11 7.89 -1.31
C ALA A 262 4.20 6.43 -0.83
N VAL A 263 5.40 5.86 -0.93
CA VAL A 263 5.75 4.68 -0.16
C VAL A 263 5.74 5.05 1.33
N ARG A 264 5.09 4.25 2.16
CA ARG A 264 4.94 4.52 3.60
C ARG A 264 5.35 3.33 4.44
N LEU A 265 6.08 3.62 5.51
CA LEU A 265 6.24 2.70 6.62
C LEU A 265 5.57 3.31 7.85
N ASN A 266 4.54 2.67 8.33
CA ASN A 266 3.73 3.13 9.46
C ASN A 266 3.89 2.22 10.66
N GLY A 267 3.78 2.79 11.86
CA GLY A 267 3.68 2.01 13.08
C GLY A 267 2.22 1.68 13.40
N VAL A 268 1.97 0.43 13.74
CA VAL A 268 0.70 -0.05 14.29
C VAL A 268 1.00 -0.83 15.55
N PHE A 269 0.16 -0.78 16.54
CA PHE A 269 0.34 -1.60 17.72
C PHE A 269 -0.88 -2.46 18.00
N LYS A 270 -0.60 -3.68 18.41
CA LYS A 270 -1.58 -4.64 18.88
C LYS A 270 -1.70 -4.53 20.39
N VAL A 271 -2.89 -4.19 20.86
CA VAL A 271 -3.23 -4.16 22.28
C VAL A 271 -3.90 -5.47 22.61
N THR A 272 -3.31 -6.24 23.51
CA THR A 272 -3.88 -7.46 24.06
C THR A 272 -4.39 -7.18 25.47
N TYR A 273 -5.69 -7.33 25.68
CA TYR A 273 -6.33 -7.18 26.99
C TYR A 273 -6.72 -8.54 27.55
N LYS A 274 -6.26 -8.84 28.77
CA LYS A 274 -6.50 -10.11 29.46
C LYS A 274 -7.47 -9.91 30.63
N GLU A 275 -8.51 -10.72 30.68
CA GLU A 275 -9.44 -10.75 31.79
C GLU A 275 -10.00 -12.17 32.00
N ASN A 276 -9.89 -12.70 33.21
CA ASN A 276 -10.44 -14.04 33.61
C ASN A 276 -10.03 -15.16 32.63
N ASN A 277 -8.75 -15.25 32.29
CA ASN A 277 -8.17 -16.19 31.30
C ASN A 277 -8.70 -16.05 29.86
N ARG A 278 -9.43 -14.99 29.53
CA ARG A 278 -9.80 -14.64 28.16
C ARG A 278 -8.89 -13.54 27.66
N LEU A 279 -8.60 -13.57 26.35
CA LEU A 279 -7.79 -12.59 25.65
C LEU A 279 -8.63 -11.91 24.58
N SER A 280 -8.55 -10.59 24.50
CA SER A 280 -9.07 -9.83 23.38
C SER A 280 -7.97 -8.97 22.79
N GLU A 281 -7.88 -8.94 21.47
CA GLU A 281 -6.83 -8.25 20.73
C GLU A 281 -7.43 -7.24 19.77
N ILE A 282 -6.89 -6.04 19.79
CA ILE A 282 -7.24 -4.98 18.82
C ILE A 282 -5.98 -4.36 18.24
N PHE A 283 -6.07 -3.90 17.00
CA PHE A 283 -5.01 -3.15 16.36
C PHE A 283 -5.37 -1.66 16.36
N ILE A 284 -4.41 -0.83 16.71
CA ILE A 284 -4.56 0.61 16.79
C ILE A 284 -3.44 1.27 15.99
N LYS A 285 -3.81 2.24 15.16
CA LYS A 285 -2.87 3.02 14.36
C LYS A 285 -2.89 4.47 14.85
N PRO A 286 -1.77 4.99 15.39
CA PRO A 286 -1.68 6.39 15.72
C PRO A 286 -1.96 7.26 14.49
N LYS A 287 -2.82 8.24 14.65
CA LYS A 287 -2.98 9.29 13.66
C LYS A 287 -1.91 10.33 13.94
N GLY A 288 -0.91 10.33 13.15
CA GLY A 288 0.19 11.25 13.14
C GLY A 288 0.33 12.22 14.30
N MET A 289 1.52 12.37 14.77
CA MET A 289 1.79 13.33 15.83
C MET A 289 1.39 14.74 15.41
N LYS A 290 0.67 15.47 16.25
CA LYS A 290 0.37 16.88 16.02
C LYS A 290 1.68 17.63 15.81
N LYS A 291 1.80 18.32 14.69
CA LYS A 291 2.98 19.09 14.26
C LYS A 291 3.48 20.11 15.29
N GLU A 292 2.71 20.44 16.31
CA GLU A 292 3.02 21.56 17.23
C GLU A 292 4.08 21.25 18.28
N LYS A 293 4.51 19.99 18.46
CA LYS A 293 5.48 19.62 19.51
C LYS A 293 6.50 18.53 19.15
N SER A 294 6.54 17.99 17.94
CA SER A 294 7.53 16.99 17.59
C SER A 294 8.28 17.35 16.30
N GLU A 295 9.59 17.25 16.34
CA GLU A 295 10.48 17.32 15.18
C GLU A 295 10.32 16.12 14.23
N TYR A 296 9.47 15.14 14.57
CA TYR A 296 9.34 13.87 13.87
C TYR A 296 8.07 13.77 13.02
N PRO A 297 8.16 13.18 11.82
CA PRO A 297 7.02 13.04 10.91
C PRO A 297 5.99 12.02 11.42
N VAL A 298 4.78 12.14 10.89
CA VAL A 298 3.62 11.28 11.16
C VAL A 298 3.85 9.82 10.80
N ASP A 299 4.53 9.59 9.68
CA ASP A 299 4.93 8.28 9.21
C ASP A 299 6.38 8.04 9.62
N LEU A 300 6.72 6.82 10.04
CA LEU A 300 8.10 6.45 10.37
C LEU A 300 9.02 6.64 9.17
N LEU A 301 8.50 6.37 7.99
CA LEU A 301 9.15 6.64 6.72
C LEU A 301 8.10 6.98 5.67
N GLN A 302 8.32 8.07 4.93
CA GLN A 302 7.52 8.40 3.76
C GLN A 302 8.41 8.98 2.68
N TYR A 303 8.35 8.40 1.47
CA TYR A 303 9.00 8.98 0.31
C TYR A 303 8.11 8.90 -0.93
N ARG A 304 8.15 9.99 -1.71
CA ARG A 304 7.37 10.11 -2.94
C ARG A 304 8.13 9.52 -4.12
N HIS A 305 7.42 9.06 -5.12
CA HIS A 305 7.96 8.62 -6.42
C HIS A 305 8.62 9.75 -7.23
N THR A 306 8.91 10.88 -6.63
CA THR A 306 9.65 12.02 -7.22
C THR A 306 11.01 12.23 -6.56
N GLY A 307 11.37 11.40 -5.58
CA GLY A 307 12.62 11.47 -4.84
C GLY A 307 13.83 10.93 -5.61
N THR A 308 14.95 10.81 -4.92
CA THR A 308 16.15 10.12 -5.41
C THR A 308 16.50 8.96 -4.47
N PRO A 309 17.16 7.87 -4.94
CA PRO A 309 17.63 6.79 -4.07
C PRO A 309 18.47 7.32 -2.90
N GLN A 310 19.28 8.37 -3.12
CA GLN A 310 20.07 9.02 -2.07
C GLN A 310 19.20 9.58 -0.94
N LYS A 311 18.12 10.31 -1.26
CA LYS A 311 17.18 10.85 -0.25
C LYS A 311 16.47 9.76 0.52
N VAL A 312 16.10 8.66 -0.17
CA VAL A 312 15.51 7.48 0.49
C VAL A 312 16.50 6.87 1.46
N TYR A 313 17.76 6.69 1.03
CA TYR A 313 18.84 6.19 1.88
C TYR A 313 19.04 7.06 3.14
N GLU A 314 19.14 8.39 2.99
CA GLU A 314 19.26 9.33 4.11
C GLU A 314 18.10 9.21 5.11
N SER A 315 16.87 9.12 4.60
CA SER A 315 15.68 8.96 5.45
C SER A 315 15.69 7.65 6.24
N ILE A 316 16.24 6.59 5.66
CA ILE A 316 16.33 5.27 6.29
C ILE A 316 17.34 5.23 7.43
N GLN A 317 18.39 6.01 7.36
CA GLN A 317 19.38 6.05 8.45
C GLN A 317 18.78 6.50 9.80
N GLU A 318 17.70 7.28 9.76
CA GLU A 318 16.98 7.72 10.95
C GLU A 318 15.92 6.69 11.45
N LEU A 319 15.59 5.68 10.63
CA LEU A 319 14.54 4.74 10.94
C LEU A 319 14.68 4.03 12.30
N PRO A 320 15.87 3.57 12.74
CA PRO A 320 16.04 2.96 14.05
C PRO A 320 15.58 3.87 15.20
N LYS A 321 15.98 5.14 15.19
CA LYS A 321 15.57 6.11 16.20
C LYS A 321 14.08 6.39 16.18
N LEU A 322 13.48 6.43 14.97
CA LEU A 322 12.05 6.65 14.80
C LEU A 322 11.23 5.46 15.31
N ILE A 323 11.72 4.23 15.14
CA ILE A 323 11.10 3.02 15.69
C ILE A 323 11.11 3.08 17.22
N ASP A 324 12.25 3.36 17.84
CA ASP A 324 12.37 3.44 19.30
C ASP A 324 11.46 4.52 19.89
N PHE A 325 11.48 5.71 19.27
CA PHE A 325 10.59 6.81 19.64
C PHE A 325 9.10 6.44 19.53
N PHE A 326 8.71 5.76 18.43
CA PHE A 326 7.36 5.27 18.25
C PHE A 326 6.95 4.30 19.37
N ILE A 327 7.84 3.37 19.72
CA ILE A 327 7.60 2.40 20.79
C ILE A 327 7.38 3.09 22.13
N GLU A 328 8.18 4.11 22.47
CA GLU A 328 8.03 4.87 23.71
C GLU A 328 6.71 5.64 23.77
N GLN A 329 6.41 6.40 22.71
CA GLN A 329 5.18 7.18 22.64
C GLN A 329 3.93 6.31 22.77
N VAL A 330 3.88 5.21 22.02
CA VAL A 330 2.73 4.30 22.05
C VAL A 330 2.59 3.64 23.42
N SER A 331 3.70 3.37 24.11
CA SER A 331 3.67 2.83 25.47
C SER A 331 3.04 3.81 26.46
N ASP A 332 3.30 5.10 26.32
CA ASP A 332 2.66 6.13 27.16
C ASP A 332 1.18 6.32 26.81
N ASP A 333 0.84 6.22 25.54
CA ASP A 333 -0.56 6.27 25.12
C ASP A 333 -1.35 5.05 25.60
N ALA A 334 -0.74 3.87 25.64
CA ALA A 334 -1.40 2.66 26.13
C ALA A 334 -1.75 2.72 27.61
N LYS A 335 -1.01 3.48 28.42
CA LYS A 335 -1.41 3.74 29.81
C LYS A 335 -2.79 4.39 29.89
N LYS A 336 -3.10 5.30 28.97
CA LYS A 336 -4.42 5.96 28.90
C LYS A 336 -5.54 4.97 28.54
N ILE A 337 -5.24 3.95 27.73
CA ILE A 337 -6.21 2.88 27.41
C ILE A 337 -6.54 2.07 28.65
N SER A 338 -5.56 1.81 29.52
CA SER A 338 -5.77 1.07 30.76
C SER A 338 -6.63 1.82 31.78
N GLU A 339 -6.74 3.14 31.64
CA GLU A 339 -7.48 4.04 32.55
C GLU A 339 -8.89 4.37 32.06
N ILE A 340 -9.41 3.70 31.03
CA ILE A 340 -10.76 3.93 30.50
C ILE A 340 -11.81 3.60 31.58
N LYS A 341 -12.47 4.64 32.12
CA LYS A 341 -13.52 4.50 33.14
C LYS A 341 -14.92 4.40 32.52
N ASN A 342 -15.16 5.03 31.40
CA ASN A 342 -16.48 5.08 30.77
C ASN A 342 -16.48 4.47 29.37
N VAL A 343 -16.72 3.18 29.35
CA VAL A 343 -16.76 2.35 28.11
C VAL A 343 -17.88 2.80 27.16
N LYS A 344 -19.04 3.21 27.70
CA LYS A 344 -20.19 3.64 26.90
C LYS A 344 -19.88 4.92 26.11
N ASP A 345 -19.16 5.85 26.73
CA ASP A 345 -18.78 7.10 26.05
C ASP A 345 -17.79 6.86 24.93
N VAL A 346 -16.78 6.02 25.11
CA VAL A 346 -15.82 5.64 24.07
C VAL A 346 -16.56 5.03 22.89
N ARG A 347 -17.43 4.06 23.13
CA ARG A 347 -18.24 3.40 22.10
C ARG A 347 -19.12 4.39 21.34
N THR A 348 -19.85 5.25 22.05
CA THR A 348 -20.74 6.25 21.44
C THR A 348 -19.96 7.28 20.62
N HIS A 349 -18.81 7.72 21.13
CA HIS A 349 -17.94 8.66 20.43
C HIS A 349 -17.42 8.03 19.12
N LEU A 350 -16.95 6.79 19.17
CA LEU A 350 -16.48 6.06 17.98
C LEU A 350 -17.62 5.83 16.97
N ALA A 351 -18.81 5.44 17.43
CA ALA A 351 -19.98 5.29 16.56
C ALA A 351 -20.33 6.58 15.83
N ASN A 352 -20.26 7.73 16.52
CA ASN A 352 -20.47 9.03 15.92
C ASN A 352 -19.37 9.38 14.89
N LYS A 353 -18.09 9.11 15.17
CA LYS A 353 -17.00 9.30 14.19
C LYS A 353 -17.22 8.44 12.94
N VAL A 354 -17.63 7.20 13.08
CA VAL A 354 -17.99 6.31 11.97
C VAL A 354 -19.17 6.88 11.18
N LYS A 355 -20.25 7.27 11.84
CA LYS A 355 -21.44 7.83 11.21
C LYS A 355 -21.13 9.06 10.35
N HIS A 356 -20.24 9.94 10.78
CA HIS A 356 -19.90 11.17 10.09
C HIS A 356 -18.68 11.06 9.17
N SER A 357 -18.07 9.87 9.05
CA SER A 357 -16.95 9.66 8.13
C SER A 357 -17.36 9.93 6.68
N ARG A 358 -16.47 10.64 5.93
CA ARG A 358 -16.65 10.94 4.50
C ARG A 358 -15.68 10.16 3.60
N LYS A 359 -14.85 9.28 4.16
CA LYS A 359 -13.89 8.49 3.38
C LYS A 359 -14.64 7.48 2.50
N LEU A 360 -14.44 7.56 1.18
CA LEU A 360 -15.22 6.80 0.18
C LEU A 360 -15.08 5.30 0.38
N GLU A 361 -13.86 4.80 0.50
CA GLU A 361 -13.55 3.37 0.65
C GLU A 361 -14.20 2.78 1.90
N PHE A 362 -14.40 3.60 2.93
CA PHE A 362 -14.99 3.19 4.19
C PHE A 362 -16.54 3.15 4.16
N GLN A 363 -17.18 3.78 3.16
CA GLN A 363 -18.65 3.93 3.12
C GLN A 363 -19.37 2.56 3.08
N LYS A 364 -18.84 1.58 2.37
CA LYS A 364 -19.46 0.24 2.25
C LYS A 364 -19.56 -0.51 3.59
N TYR A 365 -18.71 -0.19 4.55
CA TYR A 365 -18.71 -0.80 5.89
C TYR A 365 -19.46 -0.02 6.96
N LYS A 366 -19.69 1.26 6.73
CA LYS A 366 -20.17 2.23 7.73
C LYS A 366 -21.43 1.78 8.48
N LYS A 367 -22.44 1.31 7.75
CA LYS A 367 -23.70 0.82 8.33
C LYS A 367 -23.44 -0.40 9.23
N ARG A 368 -22.73 -1.39 8.73
CA ARG A 368 -22.42 -2.64 9.46
C ARG A 368 -21.58 -2.37 10.71
N ILE A 369 -20.61 -1.46 10.62
CA ILE A 369 -19.80 -1.05 11.77
C ILE A 369 -20.66 -0.36 12.82
N PHE A 370 -21.52 0.59 12.40
CA PHE A 370 -22.40 1.30 13.32
C PHE A 370 -23.35 0.34 14.03
N GLU A 371 -23.96 -0.59 13.30
CA GLU A 371 -24.85 -1.62 13.86
C GLU A 371 -24.12 -2.51 14.87
N LYS A 372 -22.89 -2.95 14.59
CA LYS A 372 -22.10 -3.72 15.56
C LYS A 372 -21.74 -2.91 16.80
N LEU A 373 -21.29 -1.66 16.63
CA LEU A 373 -20.96 -0.81 17.77
C LEU A 373 -22.16 -0.54 18.67
N MET A 374 -23.35 -0.38 18.13
CA MET A 374 -24.55 -0.04 18.89
C MET A 374 -25.38 -1.25 19.33
N GLY A 375 -25.29 -2.38 18.61
CA GLY A 375 -26.08 -3.59 18.86
C GLY A 375 -25.56 -4.48 20.00
N ILE A 376 -24.29 -4.32 20.38
CA ILE A 376 -23.65 -5.16 21.42
C ILE A 376 -23.48 -4.34 22.68
N THR A 377 -23.92 -4.87 23.80
CA THR A 377 -23.70 -4.25 25.12
C THR A 377 -22.23 -4.39 25.50
N ALA A 378 -21.55 -3.28 25.77
CA ALA A 378 -20.18 -3.25 26.26
C ALA A 378 -20.19 -2.58 27.65
N ASP A 379 -20.18 -3.40 28.69
CA ASP A 379 -20.27 -2.94 30.07
C ASP A 379 -18.89 -2.78 30.74
N ASN A 380 -17.86 -3.38 30.15
CA ASN A 380 -16.48 -3.30 30.62
C ASN A 380 -15.50 -3.20 29.45
N THR A 381 -14.23 -2.96 29.73
CA THR A 381 -13.17 -2.79 28.73
C THR A 381 -12.97 -4.04 27.89
N PHE A 382 -13.08 -5.25 28.46
CA PHE A 382 -12.95 -6.50 27.74
C PHE A 382 -14.04 -6.61 26.64
N ASN A 383 -15.30 -6.41 27.01
CA ASN A 383 -16.41 -6.44 26.07
C ASN A 383 -16.29 -5.36 24.98
N LEU A 384 -15.78 -4.19 25.33
CA LEU A 384 -15.51 -3.13 24.35
C LEU A 384 -14.48 -3.58 23.31
N PHE A 385 -13.39 -4.22 23.74
CA PHE A 385 -12.35 -4.74 22.85
C PHE A 385 -12.88 -5.86 21.95
N GLU A 386 -13.73 -6.73 22.49
CA GLU A 386 -14.41 -7.76 21.69
C GLU A 386 -15.28 -7.18 20.60
N VAL A 387 -16.01 -6.10 20.87
CA VAL A 387 -16.76 -5.37 19.84
C VAL A 387 -15.83 -4.81 18.77
N PHE A 388 -14.71 -4.22 19.17
CA PHE A 388 -13.73 -3.67 18.22
C PHE A 388 -13.07 -4.75 17.34
N ARG A 389 -12.73 -5.91 17.94
CA ARG A 389 -12.23 -7.07 17.21
C ARG A 389 -13.25 -7.55 16.16
N GLN A 390 -14.52 -7.67 16.55
CA GLN A 390 -15.58 -8.06 15.63
C GLN A 390 -15.83 -7.04 14.50
N VAL A 391 -15.55 -5.76 14.72
CA VAL A 391 -15.56 -4.75 13.65
C VAL A 391 -14.36 -4.94 12.72
N GLU A 392 -13.19 -5.23 13.25
CA GLU A 392 -11.99 -5.52 12.43
C GLU A 392 -12.24 -6.67 11.44
N GLU A 393 -13.01 -7.68 11.86
CA GLU A 393 -13.39 -8.84 11.04
C GLU A 393 -14.37 -8.52 9.88
N LEU A 394 -15.00 -7.36 9.90
CA LEU A 394 -15.86 -6.93 8.79
C LEU A 394 -15.09 -6.55 7.53
N PHE A 395 -13.82 -6.20 7.69
CA PHE A 395 -13.00 -5.76 6.56
C PHE A 395 -12.49 -6.97 5.78
N GLU A 396 -12.67 -6.89 4.47
CA GLU A 396 -12.09 -7.85 3.54
C GLU A 396 -10.56 -7.89 3.67
N ASN A 397 -9.98 -9.03 3.38
CA ASN A 397 -8.54 -9.24 3.58
C ASN A 397 -7.66 -8.27 2.79
N GLU A 398 -8.11 -7.84 1.60
CA GLU A 398 -7.40 -6.91 0.73
C GLU A 398 -7.75 -5.44 1.00
N ASP A 399 -8.78 -5.14 1.78
CA ASP A 399 -9.19 -3.76 2.07
C ASP A 399 -8.41 -3.16 3.23
N VAL A 400 -7.12 -2.98 2.99
CA VAL A 400 -6.18 -2.42 3.97
C VAL A 400 -6.51 -0.97 4.31
N ILE A 401 -6.90 -0.16 3.31
CA ILE A 401 -7.18 1.27 3.48
C ILE A 401 -8.33 1.50 4.47
N SER A 402 -9.43 0.75 4.32
CA SER A 402 -10.57 0.86 5.24
C SER A 402 -10.24 0.35 6.64
N ARG A 403 -9.44 -0.72 6.73
CA ARG A 403 -8.97 -1.29 7.99
C ARG A 403 -8.07 -0.32 8.73
N ASP A 404 -7.10 0.29 8.07
CA ASP A 404 -6.19 1.26 8.67
C ASP A 404 -6.93 2.52 9.11
N TYR A 405 -7.89 2.97 8.31
CA TYR A 405 -8.75 4.08 8.70
C TYR A 405 -9.57 3.77 9.96
N TRP A 406 -10.08 2.55 10.10
CA TRP A 406 -10.72 2.08 11.32
C TRP A 406 -9.78 2.14 12.53
N ARG A 407 -8.57 1.63 12.39
CA ARG A 407 -7.54 1.62 13.43
C ARG A 407 -7.15 3.03 13.89
N GLU A 408 -7.10 3.99 12.95
CA GLU A 408 -6.93 5.42 13.27
C GLU A 408 -8.11 5.96 14.09
N LYS A 409 -9.35 5.59 13.74
CA LYS A 409 -10.54 6.01 14.49
C LYS A 409 -10.59 5.39 15.89
N LEU A 410 -10.11 4.18 16.05
CA LEU A 410 -9.91 3.57 17.37
C LEU A 410 -8.91 4.37 18.20
N TYR A 411 -7.75 4.70 17.64
CA TYR A 411 -6.74 5.50 18.32
C TYR A 411 -7.33 6.85 18.78
N GLU A 412 -7.96 7.61 17.87
CA GLU A 412 -8.59 8.88 18.17
C GLU A 412 -9.64 8.78 19.30
N SER A 413 -10.32 7.65 19.40
CA SER A 413 -11.41 7.49 20.37
C SER A 413 -10.93 6.98 21.74
N LEU A 414 -9.84 6.22 21.75
CA LEU A 414 -9.29 5.64 22.98
C LEU A 414 -8.27 6.57 23.67
N ILE A 415 -7.51 7.35 22.88
CA ILE A 415 -6.36 8.12 23.35
C ILE A 415 -6.65 9.63 23.40
N GLU A 416 -7.26 10.19 22.36
CA GLU A 416 -7.42 11.64 22.24
C GLU A 416 -8.60 12.21 23.08
N LYS A 417 -9.45 11.35 23.60
CA LYS A 417 -10.59 11.79 24.41
C LYS A 417 -10.14 12.12 25.84
N LYS A 418 -9.99 13.41 26.11
CA LYS A 418 -10.01 13.97 27.47
C LYS A 418 -11.43 14.36 27.86
#